data_02b0b057ac9dafb864af8a7a52dd4f3b
#
_entry.id   02b0b057ac9dafb864af8a7a52dd4f3b
#
_cell.length_a   1.000
_cell.length_b   1.000
_cell.length_c   1.000
_cell.angle_alpha   90.00
_cell.angle_beta   90.00
_cell.angle_gamma   90.00
#
_symmetry.space_group_name_H-M   'P 1'
#
loop_
_entity.id
_entity.type
_entity.pdbx_description
1 polymer ?
#
loop_
_entity_poly.entity_id
_entity_poly.type
_entity_poly.pdbx_seq_one_letter_code
_entity_poly.pdbx_strand_id
1 'polypeptide(L)'
;MNCKDMMQIPELTEVLKLKAGKNGLEQSVRWIYFADCLQCVKSEYKIENYIHGDEFVVLTNPSVTDDSRKLMEMIRQMYGHGITALGINEGQISEELMQYCEEKALPLFELPEKYPLIDLSQIICRRLVLEENDRNAAEQLFSSILDAEHLSRERVMAQARYLNIDL
;
A
#
# COMPACT_ATOMS: atom_id res chain seq x y z
N MET A 1 -1.85 -7.41 -1.87
CA MET A 1 -2.29 -7.17 -0.47
C MET A 1 -3.29 -6.03 -0.47
N ASN A 2 -4.34 -6.09 0.33
CA ASN A 2 -5.23 -4.93 0.51
C ASN A 2 -4.90 -4.19 1.83
N CYS A 3 -5.53 -3.03 2.04
CA CYS A 3 -5.28 -2.22 3.24
C CYS A 3 -5.68 -2.94 4.54
N LYS A 4 -6.71 -3.79 4.50
CA LYS A 4 -7.14 -4.59 5.64
C LYS A 4 -6.10 -5.64 6.03
N ASP A 5 -5.54 -6.34 5.04
CA ASP A 5 -4.47 -7.32 5.26
C ASP A 5 -3.22 -6.62 5.84
N MET A 6 -2.90 -5.42 5.34
CA MET A 6 -1.77 -4.62 5.83
C MET A 6 -1.90 -4.28 7.31
N MET A 7 -3.11 -3.93 7.78
CA MET A 7 -3.39 -3.69 9.20
C MET A 7 -3.25 -4.95 10.07
N GLN A 8 -3.41 -6.13 9.49
CA GLN A 8 -3.33 -7.41 10.21
C GLN A 8 -1.91 -7.98 10.30
N ILE A 9 -0.93 -7.33 9.67
CA ILE A 9 0.47 -7.69 9.83
C ILE A 9 0.84 -7.45 11.31
N PRO A 10 1.30 -8.50 12.04
CA PRO A 10 1.52 -8.41 13.49
C PRO A 10 2.38 -7.23 13.92
N GLU A 11 3.44 -6.95 13.16
CA GLU A 11 4.39 -5.86 13.43
C GLU A 11 3.79 -4.47 13.18
N LEU A 12 2.69 -4.38 12.43
CA LEU A 12 2.04 -3.11 12.07
C LEU A 12 0.71 -2.85 12.79
N THR A 13 0.19 -3.81 13.54
CA THR A 13 -1.11 -3.69 14.23
C THR A 13 -1.16 -2.49 15.17
N GLU A 14 -0.07 -2.20 15.89
CA GLU A 14 0.01 -1.05 16.80
C GLU A 14 0.54 0.22 16.10
N VAL A 15 1.02 0.10 14.87
CA VAL A 15 1.64 1.19 14.11
C VAL A 15 0.61 1.88 13.22
N LEU A 16 -0.21 1.11 12.50
CA LEU A 16 -1.20 1.63 11.56
C LEU A 16 -2.53 1.84 12.26
N LYS A 17 -2.79 3.06 12.73
CA LYS A 17 -4.07 3.42 13.35
C LYS A 17 -5.00 4.03 12.32
N LEU A 18 -6.06 3.32 11.95
CA LEU A 18 -7.04 3.83 11.00
C LEU A 18 -7.82 5.00 11.61
N LYS A 19 -7.83 6.14 10.92
CA LYS A 19 -8.52 7.39 11.32
C LYS A 19 -9.75 7.68 10.47
N ALA A 20 -9.73 7.32 9.19
CA ALA A 20 -10.83 7.55 8.24
C ALA A 20 -10.76 6.59 7.06
N GLY A 21 -11.76 6.58 6.20
CA GLY A 21 -11.78 5.83 4.95
C GLY A 21 -11.98 4.32 5.12
N LYS A 22 -12.67 3.89 6.16
CA LYS A 22 -12.92 2.47 6.46
C LYS A 22 -13.50 1.69 5.28
N ASN A 23 -14.34 2.33 4.47
CA ASN A 23 -14.98 1.70 3.32
C ASN A 23 -14.00 1.38 2.18
N GLY A 24 -12.78 1.91 2.22
CA GLY A 24 -11.72 1.64 1.24
C GLY A 24 -10.73 0.54 1.63
N LEU A 25 -10.92 -0.15 2.76
CA LEU A 25 -9.95 -1.12 3.26
C LEU A 25 -9.73 -2.34 2.36
N GLU A 26 -10.65 -2.65 1.49
CA GLU A 26 -10.50 -3.74 0.50
C GLU A 26 -9.73 -3.31 -0.77
N GLN A 27 -9.35 -2.03 -0.89
CA GLN A 27 -8.53 -1.56 -2.01
C GLN A 27 -7.13 -2.19 -1.97
N SER A 28 -6.64 -2.51 -3.16
CA SER A 28 -5.33 -3.14 -3.34
C SER A 28 -4.19 -2.16 -3.06
N VAL A 29 -3.17 -2.62 -2.36
CA VAL A 29 -1.90 -1.94 -2.19
C VAL A 29 -0.84 -2.75 -2.93
N ARG A 30 -0.16 -2.14 -3.90
CA ARG A 30 0.93 -2.74 -4.67
C ARG A 30 2.28 -2.14 -4.35
N TRP A 31 2.31 -0.89 -3.92
CA TRP A 31 3.53 -0.15 -3.67
C TRP A 31 3.41 0.67 -2.39
N ILE A 32 4.54 0.95 -1.77
CA ILE A 32 4.65 2.00 -0.74
C ILE A 32 5.48 3.14 -1.32
N TYR A 33 5.01 4.37 -1.14
CA TYR A 33 5.70 5.58 -1.59
C TYR A 33 5.85 6.59 -0.46
N PHE A 34 7.07 6.99 -0.17
CA PHE A 34 7.38 8.03 0.81
C PHE A 34 7.48 9.38 0.10
N ALA A 35 6.44 10.20 0.24
CA ALA A 35 6.32 11.48 -0.44
C ALA A 35 6.97 12.66 0.33
N ASP A 36 7.97 12.36 1.17
CA ASP A 36 8.65 13.33 2.03
C ASP A 36 9.86 14.00 1.38
N CYS A 37 10.06 13.80 0.08
CA CYS A 37 11.21 14.37 -0.62
C CYS A 37 11.08 15.87 -0.86
N LEU A 38 12.23 16.55 -0.98
CA LEU A 38 12.29 18.00 -1.26
C LEU A 38 11.52 18.41 -2.54
N GLN A 39 11.37 17.49 -3.48
CA GLN A 39 10.60 17.73 -4.71
C GLN A 39 9.12 17.92 -4.44
N CYS A 40 8.55 17.22 -3.44
CA CYS A 40 7.15 17.40 -3.03
C CYS A 40 6.88 18.79 -2.45
N VAL A 41 7.92 19.46 -1.94
CA VAL A 41 7.83 20.81 -1.35
C VAL A 41 7.98 21.89 -2.40
N LYS A 42 8.60 21.59 -3.55
CA LYS A 42 8.83 22.54 -4.64
C LYS A 42 7.63 22.62 -5.58
N SER A 43 7.40 23.79 -6.16
CA SER A 43 6.32 24.05 -7.13
C SER A 43 6.43 23.26 -8.45
N GLU A 44 7.51 22.54 -8.67
CA GLU A 44 7.79 21.74 -9.88
C GLU A 44 7.45 20.26 -9.73
N TYR A 45 6.85 19.86 -8.60
CA TYR A 45 6.46 18.48 -8.37
C TYR A 45 5.34 18.05 -9.32
N LYS A 46 5.66 17.12 -10.21
CA LYS A 46 4.71 16.50 -11.13
C LYS A 46 4.33 15.12 -10.62
N ILE A 47 3.16 15.03 -10.05
CA ILE A 47 2.63 13.81 -9.39
C ILE A 47 2.66 12.61 -10.34
N GLU A 48 2.32 12.80 -11.60
CA GLU A 48 2.33 11.75 -12.61
C GLU A 48 3.66 11.02 -12.79
N ASN A 49 4.76 11.61 -12.35
CA ASN A 49 6.07 10.98 -12.38
C ASN A 49 6.33 10.03 -11.20
N TYR A 50 5.50 10.07 -10.16
CA TYR A 50 5.75 9.39 -8.89
C TYR A 50 4.60 8.50 -8.44
N ILE A 51 3.38 8.76 -8.89
CA ILE A 51 2.19 8.00 -8.57
C ILE A 51 1.70 7.28 -9.82
N HIS A 52 1.59 5.96 -9.72
CA HIS A 52 1.21 5.08 -10.83
C HIS A 52 -0.10 4.33 -10.59
N GLY A 53 -0.65 4.44 -9.39
CA GLY A 53 -1.84 3.76 -8.92
C GLY A 53 -1.53 2.63 -7.92
N ASP A 54 -2.45 2.39 -7.03
CA ASP A 54 -2.36 1.36 -5.98
C ASP A 54 -1.24 1.58 -4.95
N GLU A 55 -0.78 2.85 -4.74
CA GLU A 55 0.21 3.17 -3.72
C GLU A 55 -0.42 3.38 -2.35
N PHE A 56 0.27 2.87 -1.31
CA PHE A 56 0.20 3.41 0.04
C PHE A 56 1.19 4.56 0.16
N VAL A 57 0.70 5.78 0.23
CA VAL A 57 1.52 6.99 0.31
C VAL A 57 1.75 7.38 1.75
N VAL A 58 2.99 7.62 2.12
CA VAL A 58 3.41 8.04 3.46
C VAL A 58 4.00 9.45 3.41
N LEU A 59 3.47 10.32 4.27
CA LEU A 59 3.83 11.73 4.41
C LEU A 59 4.11 12.02 5.89
N THR A 60 5.36 12.17 6.25
CA THR A 60 5.78 12.38 7.64
C THR A 60 6.60 13.65 7.86
N ASN A 61 7.03 14.32 6.78
CA ASN A 61 7.82 15.52 6.87
C ASN A 61 6.93 16.74 7.23
N PRO A 62 7.17 17.42 8.38
CA PRO A 62 6.40 18.61 8.78
C PRO A 62 6.40 19.71 7.73
N SER A 63 7.48 19.87 6.95
CA SER A 63 7.53 20.83 5.84
C SER A 63 6.46 20.59 4.76
N VAL A 64 5.90 19.40 4.70
CA VAL A 64 4.80 19.03 3.81
C VAL A 64 3.46 19.05 4.53
N THR A 65 3.44 18.54 5.78
CA THR A 65 2.19 18.29 6.52
C THR A 65 1.70 19.48 7.34
N ASP A 66 2.57 20.46 7.68
CA ASP A 66 2.19 21.64 8.48
C ASP A 66 1.31 22.67 7.70
N ASP A 67 1.44 22.71 6.37
CA ASP A 67 0.57 23.53 5.52
C ASP A 67 -0.65 22.71 5.05
N SER A 68 -1.74 22.79 5.81
CA SER A 68 -2.97 22.03 5.54
C SER A 68 -3.53 22.26 4.13
N ARG A 69 -3.43 23.48 3.58
CA ARG A 69 -3.94 23.79 2.24
C ARG A 69 -3.13 23.09 1.16
N LYS A 70 -1.81 23.21 1.26
CA LYS A 70 -0.88 22.57 0.33
C LYS A 70 -0.96 21.04 0.40
N LEU A 71 -1.06 20.52 1.62
CA LEU A 71 -1.25 19.09 1.85
C LEU A 71 -2.53 18.57 1.19
N MET A 72 -3.67 19.25 1.40
CA MET A 72 -4.94 18.87 0.81
C MET A 72 -4.93 18.91 -0.71
N GLU A 73 -4.30 19.95 -1.30
CA GLU A 73 -4.15 20.03 -2.75
C GLU A 73 -3.33 18.86 -3.31
N MET A 74 -2.22 18.55 -2.68
CA MET A 74 -1.36 17.44 -3.05
C MET A 74 -2.08 16.09 -2.93
N ILE A 75 -2.82 15.86 -1.85
CA ILE A 75 -3.59 14.62 -1.64
C ILE A 75 -4.69 14.47 -2.69
N ARG A 76 -5.41 15.56 -3.03
CA ARG A 76 -6.44 15.52 -4.10
C ARG A 76 -5.83 15.13 -5.45
N GLN A 77 -4.66 15.66 -5.78
CA GLN A 77 -3.94 15.30 -7.00
C GLN A 77 -3.51 13.83 -6.96
N MET A 78 -2.90 13.37 -5.86
CA MET A 78 -2.49 11.97 -5.70
C MET A 78 -3.68 11.01 -5.77
N TYR A 79 -4.82 11.37 -5.17
CA TYR A 79 -6.05 10.59 -5.27
C TYR A 79 -6.53 10.48 -6.72
N GLY A 80 -6.46 11.57 -7.49
CA GLY A 80 -6.77 11.58 -8.92
C GLY A 80 -5.88 10.64 -9.76
N HIS A 81 -4.68 10.31 -9.27
CA HIS A 81 -3.75 9.34 -9.88
C HIS A 81 -3.84 7.92 -9.29
N GLY A 82 -4.81 7.67 -8.41
CA GLY A 82 -5.17 6.33 -7.99
C GLY A 82 -4.43 5.79 -6.77
N ILE A 83 -3.97 6.64 -5.85
CA ILE A 83 -3.48 6.16 -4.55
C ILE A 83 -4.60 5.43 -3.80
N THR A 84 -4.23 4.43 -3.01
CA THR A 84 -5.19 3.56 -2.31
C THR A 84 -5.15 3.70 -0.81
N ALA A 85 -4.13 4.32 -0.25
CA ALA A 85 -4.05 4.59 1.19
C ALA A 85 -3.09 5.75 1.49
N LEU A 86 -3.30 6.39 2.65
CA LEU A 86 -2.45 7.44 3.20
C LEU A 86 -1.95 7.07 4.59
N GLY A 87 -0.68 7.38 4.87
CA GLY A 87 -0.08 7.33 6.20
C GLY A 87 0.49 8.70 6.56
N ILE A 88 0.05 9.28 7.67
CA ILE A 88 0.47 10.60 8.14
C ILE A 88 0.85 10.53 9.61
N ASN A 89 1.85 11.28 10.03
CA ASN A 89 2.28 11.34 11.43
C ASN A 89 1.15 11.73 12.36
N GLU A 90 1.21 11.18 13.57
CA GLU A 90 0.34 11.57 14.67
C GLU A 90 0.42 13.09 14.91
N GLY A 91 -0.75 13.70 15.18
CA GLY A 91 -0.86 15.14 15.38
C GLY A 91 -0.87 16.00 14.12
N GLN A 92 -0.69 15.40 12.92
CA GLN A 92 -0.68 16.12 11.63
C GLN A 92 -1.96 15.93 10.81
N ILE A 93 -2.91 15.16 11.31
CA ILE A 93 -4.19 14.87 10.63
C ILE A 93 -5.23 15.90 11.02
N SER A 94 -5.69 16.71 10.06
CA SER A 94 -6.77 17.68 10.26
C SER A 94 -8.16 17.03 10.11
N GLU A 95 -9.19 17.69 10.65
CA GLU A 95 -10.57 17.25 10.45
C GLU A 95 -10.99 17.29 8.98
N GLU A 96 -10.54 18.30 8.23
CA GLU A 96 -10.78 18.39 6.78
C GLU A 96 -10.23 17.18 6.04
N LEU A 97 -9.02 16.76 6.40
CA LEU A 97 -8.40 15.57 5.79
C LEU A 97 -9.16 14.29 6.15
N MET A 98 -9.56 14.12 7.41
CA MET A 98 -10.37 12.97 7.83
C MET A 98 -11.69 12.92 7.05
N GLN A 99 -12.40 14.04 6.96
CA GLN A 99 -13.66 14.11 6.22
C GLN A 99 -13.47 13.77 4.75
N TYR A 100 -12.46 14.34 4.10
CA TYR A 100 -12.13 14.03 2.71
C TYR A 100 -11.86 12.55 2.49
N CYS A 101 -11.04 11.94 3.35
CA CYS A 101 -10.69 10.52 3.26
C CYS A 101 -11.91 9.63 3.49
N GLU A 102 -12.82 9.99 4.40
CA GLU A 102 -14.06 9.26 4.62
C GLU A 102 -14.99 9.34 3.42
N GLU A 103 -15.21 10.54 2.85
CA GLU A 103 -16.04 10.76 1.66
C GLU A 103 -15.51 10.01 0.42
N LYS A 104 -14.20 9.92 0.29
CA LYS A 104 -13.53 9.26 -0.85
C LYS A 104 -13.26 7.77 -0.63
N ALA A 105 -13.64 7.23 0.53
CA ALA A 105 -13.27 5.87 0.93
C ALA A 105 -11.75 5.62 0.77
N LEU A 106 -10.92 6.61 1.15
CA LEU A 106 -9.47 6.54 1.12
C LEU A 106 -8.94 6.23 2.51
N PRO A 107 -8.45 5.01 2.79
CA PRO A 107 -7.91 4.66 4.11
C PRO A 107 -6.81 5.63 4.54
N LEU A 108 -7.03 6.27 5.69
CA LEU A 108 -6.11 7.19 6.32
C LEU A 108 -5.58 6.59 7.62
N PHE A 109 -4.28 6.35 7.66
CA PHE A 109 -3.57 5.82 8.82
C PHE A 109 -2.78 6.90 9.53
N GLU A 110 -2.89 6.93 10.84
CA GLU A 110 -1.99 7.70 11.70
C GLU A 110 -0.79 6.83 12.07
N LEU A 111 0.41 7.38 11.91
CA LEU A 111 1.68 6.74 12.20
C LEU A 111 2.31 7.39 13.43
N PRO A 112 2.87 6.61 14.38
CA PRO A 112 3.61 7.18 15.50
C PRO A 112 4.84 7.98 15.01
N GLU A 113 5.04 9.18 15.54
CA GLU A 113 6.11 10.10 15.11
C GLU A 113 7.51 9.48 15.14
N LYS A 114 7.76 8.62 16.11
CA LYS A 114 9.08 7.99 16.31
C LYS A 114 9.24 6.63 15.67
N TYR A 115 8.24 6.16 14.90
CA TYR A 115 8.35 4.85 14.27
C TYR A 115 9.33 4.91 13.07
N PRO A 116 10.31 4.01 13.01
CA PRO A 116 11.28 4.01 11.93
C PRO A 116 10.64 3.68 10.59
N LEU A 117 10.65 4.63 9.65
CA LEU A 117 10.06 4.43 8.31
C LEU A 117 10.74 3.31 7.52
N ILE A 118 12.02 3.04 7.83
CA ILE A 118 12.73 1.92 7.22
C ILE A 118 12.11 0.57 7.60
N ASP A 119 11.66 0.42 8.85
CA ASP A 119 11.01 -0.80 9.32
C ASP A 119 9.63 -0.95 8.64
N LEU A 120 8.84 0.14 8.55
CA LEU A 120 7.58 0.16 7.81
C LEU A 120 7.79 -0.28 6.35
N SER A 121 8.79 0.31 5.70
CA SER A 121 9.16 -0.02 4.32
C SER A 121 9.52 -1.50 4.17
N GLN A 122 10.40 -2.02 5.02
CA GLN A 122 10.86 -3.40 4.94
C GLN A 122 9.74 -4.41 5.17
N ILE A 123 8.87 -4.17 6.16
CA ILE A 123 7.75 -5.06 6.49
C ILE A 123 6.78 -5.12 5.31
N ILE A 124 6.35 -3.97 4.80
CA ILE A 124 5.38 -3.90 3.70
C ILE A 124 5.98 -4.45 2.40
N CYS A 125 7.18 -4.02 2.02
CA CYS A 125 7.81 -4.48 0.78
C CYS A 125 8.06 -5.99 0.80
N ARG A 126 8.52 -6.55 1.92
CA ARG A 126 8.69 -8.01 2.06
C ARG A 126 7.38 -8.74 1.82
N ARG A 127 6.29 -8.27 2.39
CA ARG A 127 4.97 -8.88 2.21
C ARG A 127 4.49 -8.80 0.76
N LEU A 128 4.64 -7.63 0.13
CA LEU A 128 4.26 -7.43 -1.27
C LEU A 128 5.05 -8.34 -2.21
N VAL A 129 6.36 -8.50 -2.00
CA VAL A 129 7.21 -9.39 -2.81
C VAL A 129 6.82 -10.86 -2.64
N LEU A 130 6.51 -11.29 -1.41
CA LEU A 130 6.05 -12.67 -1.17
C LEU A 130 4.74 -12.96 -1.91
N GLU A 131 3.76 -12.07 -1.83
CA GLU A 131 2.49 -12.22 -2.54
C GLU A 131 2.65 -12.21 -4.07
N GLU A 132 3.55 -11.38 -4.60
CA GLU A 132 3.87 -11.36 -6.03
C GLU A 132 4.48 -12.68 -6.48
N ASN A 133 5.40 -13.23 -5.69
CA ASN A 133 6.03 -14.53 -5.98
C ASN A 133 5.02 -15.66 -5.94
N ASP A 134 4.13 -15.69 -4.94
CA ASP A 134 3.07 -16.72 -4.82
C ASP A 134 2.11 -16.64 -6.01
N ARG A 135 1.72 -15.44 -6.44
CA ARG A 135 0.86 -15.24 -7.62
C ARG A 135 1.56 -15.73 -8.89
N ASN A 136 2.80 -15.34 -9.11
CA ASN A 136 3.56 -15.76 -10.29
C ASN A 136 3.75 -17.28 -10.34
N ALA A 137 4.00 -17.91 -9.19
CA ALA A 137 4.12 -19.36 -9.11
C ALA A 137 2.79 -20.07 -9.41
N ALA A 138 1.66 -19.53 -8.94
CA ALA A 138 0.34 -20.06 -9.25
C ALA A 138 0.02 -19.91 -10.75
N GLU A 139 0.29 -18.75 -11.36
CA GLU A 139 0.09 -18.51 -12.79
C GLU A 139 0.93 -19.48 -13.64
N GLN A 140 2.19 -19.71 -13.27
CA GLN A 140 3.05 -20.69 -13.94
C GLN A 140 2.51 -22.12 -13.80
N LEU A 141 1.98 -22.49 -12.63
CA LEU A 141 1.36 -23.79 -12.43
C LEU A 141 0.14 -23.96 -13.34
N PHE A 142 -0.78 -22.98 -13.35
CA PHE A 142 -1.96 -23.03 -14.22
C PHE A 142 -1.58 -23.08 -15.70
N SER A 143 -0.61 -22.28 -16.13
CA SER A 143 -0.11 -22.31 -17.50
C SER A 143 0.46 -23.70 -17.86
N SER A 144 1.26 -24.27 -16.95
CA SER A 144 1.81 -25.62 -17.13
C SER A 144 0.73 -26.69 -17.21
N ILE A 145 -0.36 -26.55 -16.46
CA ILE A 145 -1.50 -27.49 -16.51
C ILE A 145 -2.26 -27.35 -17.83
N LEU A 146 -2.44 -26.13 -18.33
CA LEU A 146 -3.14 -25.87 -19.58
C LEU A 146 -2.32 -26.30 -20.82
N ASP A 147 -1.00 -26.12 -20.78
CA ASP A 147 -0.10 -26.46 -21.88
C ASP A 147 0.26 -27.95 -21.93
N ALA A 148 -0.13 -28.71 -20.90
CA ALA A 148 0.36 -30.08 -20.74
C ALA A 148 -0.54 -31.13 -21.34
N GLU A 149 -0.17 -31.61 -22.50
CA GLU A 149 -0.49 -32.99 -22.93
C GLU A 149 0.30 -34.07 -22.12
N HIS A 150 1.30 -33.66 -21.30
CA HIS A 150 2.21 -34.61 -20.62
C HIS A 150 2.69 -34.21 -19.20
N LEU A 151 1.85 -33.65 -18.34
CA LEU A 151 2.25 -33.44 -16.94
C LEU A 151 2.15 -34.75 -16.13
N SER A 152 3.27 -35.18 -15.53
CA SER A 152 3.21 -36.22 -14.54
C SER A 152 2.50 -35.69 -13.28
N ARG A 153 1.58 -36.48 -12.73
CA ARG A 153 0.87 -36.20 -11.47
C ARG A 153 1.82 -35.78 -10.34
N GLU A 154 3.03 -36.33 -10.32
CA GLU A 154 4.06 -36.01 -9.34
C GLU A 154 4.56 -34.57 -9.41
N ARG A 155 4.70 -34.01 -10.61
CA ARG A 155 5.11 -32.57 -10.80
C ARG A 155 4.03 -31.61 -10.34
N VAL A 156 2.78 -31.91 -10.67
CA VAL A 156 1.63 -31.10 -10.23
C VAL A 156 1.52 -31.11 -8.70
N MET A 157 1.64 -32.31 -8.10
CA MET A 157 1.58 -32.45 -6.64
C MET A 157 2.76 -31.78 -5.93
N ALA A 158 3.96 -31.82 -6.50
CA ALA A 158 5.12 -31.12 -5.94
C ALA A 158 4.94 -29.60 -5.95
N GLN A 159 4.44 -29.05 -7.05
CA GLN A 159 4.16 -27.61 -7.16
C GLN A 159 2.99 -27.15 -6.26
N ALA A 160 1.93 -27.96 -6.19
CA ALA A 160 0.79 -27.65 -5.31
C ALA A 160 1.22 -27.64 -3.83
N ARG A 161 2.06 -28.59 -3.39
CA ARG A 161 2.64 -28.58 -2.04
C ARG A 161 3.49 -27.34 -1.77
N TYR A 162 4.29 -26.93 -2.74
CA TYR A 162 5.11 -25.71 -2.62
C TYR A 162 4.24 -24.45 -2.42
N LEU A 163 3.06 -24.42 -3.04
CA LEU A 163 2.11 -23.30 -2.99
C LEU A 163 1.08 -23.43 -1.85
N ASN A 164 1.17 -24.47 -1.00
CA ASN A 164 0.15 -24.79 0.02
C ASN A 164 -1.29 -24.91 -0.54
N ILE A 165 -1.42 -25.38 -1.77
CA ILE A 165 -2.72 -25.66 -2.40
C ILE A 165 -3.08 -27.12 -2.12
N ASP A 166 -4.19 -27.34 -1.42
CA ASP A 166 -4.78 -28.68 -1.27
C ASP A 166 -5.47 -29.08 -2.59
N LEU A 167 -4.97 -30.15 -3.21
CA LEU A 167 -5.52 -30.76 -4.42
C LEU A 167 -6.25 -32.07 -4.08
#